data_1d5d1af2db26bf4c6b0f2da1a0469630
#
_entry.id   1d5d1af2db26bf4c6b0f2da1a0469630
#
_cell.length_a   1.000
_cell.length_b   1.000
_cell.length_c   1.000
_cell.angle_alpha   90.00
_cell.angle_beta   90.00
_cell.angle_gamma   90.00
#
_symmetry.space_group_name_H-M   'P 1'
#
loop_
_entity.id
_entity.type
_entity.pdbx_description
1 polymer ?
#
loop_
_entity_poly.entity_id
_entity_poly.type
_entity_poly.pdbx_seq_one_letter_code
_entity_poly.pdbx_strand_id
1 'polypeptide(L)'
;CTAVAQTPSAYFMEGSTFRSQLNPAFAPLRGYVNIPVLGGVQVNVSGNLSVSDIFYPVNGSLVTLFDKNVSAAEALGNLRSKNMLGTDARINIVGFGAFRKDHKTFWSFDLNMRVEAEANMPYSLFDFLKNGRNEAVINDIKASTQAYLEAAFSYSFPLTDQIYLGARGKFLVGAGRARTSIDRLDIKLQENSWNIDADGSFEMSGLEMSSMQRPDGSEYYSFNDFDVSSYKGPAGYGFAVDLGVTYDVIPDLQLSFAVNDLGFISWGKKYLERGQMTKSQSFTGVEIIDGEVHDPEFDFGELEFDRVQASKGKTEMLRTSINLG
;
A
#
# COMPACT_ATOMS: atom_id res chain seq x y z
N CYS A 1 11.97 8.35 -7.39
CA CYS A 1 10.83 8.23 -8.32
C CYS A 1 10.83 6.83 -8.88
N THR A 2 9.92 5.99 -8.46
CA THR A 2 9.65 4.72 -9.11
C THR A 2 8.55 4.96 -10.14
N ALA A 3 8.88 4.89 -11.44
CA ALA A 3 7.89 4.84 -12.50
C ALA A 3 7.21 3.47 -12.43
N VAL A 4 5.94 3.45 -12.12
CA VAL A 4 5.13 2.24 -12.13
C VAL A 4 4.32 2.27 -13.41
N ALA A 5 4.51 1.31 -14.29
CA ALA A 5 3.65 1.09 -15.43
C ALA A 5 2.29 0.62 -14.90
N GLN A 6 1.32 1.52 -14.87
CA GLN A 6 -0.07 1.16 -14.57
C GLN A 6 -0.66 0.41 -15.76
N THR A 7 -1.64 -0.43 -15.48
CA THR A 7 -2.30 -1.38 -16.41
C THR A 7 -2.48 -0.81 -17.82
N PRO A 8 -1.69 -1.26 -18.78
CA PRO A 8 -1.72 -0.68 -20.13
C PRO A 8 -3.08 -0.78 -20.82
N SER A 9 -3.85 -1.84 -20.53
CA SER A 9 -5.14 -2.11 -21.17
C SER A 9 -6.21 -1.06 -20.87
N ALA A 10 -6.37 -0.63 -19.62
CA ALA A 10 -7.39 0.35 -19.25
C ALA A 10 -7.13 1.74 -19.87
N TYR A 11 -5.88 2.08 -20.12
CA TYR A 11 -5.48 3.35 -20.74
C TYR A 11 -5.99 3.47 -22.19
N PHE A 12 -6.05 2.35 -22.91
CA PHE A 12 -6.47 2.27 -24.31
C PHE A 12 -7.93 1.88 -24.50
N MET A 13 -8.68 1.62 -23.42
CA MET A 13 -10.10 1.24 -23.51
C MET A 13 -10.98 2.50 -23.56
N GLU A 14 -11.30 2.98 -24.74
CA GLU A 14 -12.08 4.22 -24.98
C GLU A 14 -13.48 4.22 -24.34
N GLY A 15 -14.11 3.06 -24.21
CA GLY A 15 -15.42 2.92 -23.56
C GLY A 15 -15.38 2.94 -22.03
N SER A 16 -14.21 2.93 -21.41
CA SER A 16 -14.06 2.88 -19.96
C SER A 16 -14.15 4.28 -19.33
N THR A 17 -15.05 4.47 -18.37
CA THR A 17 -15.11 5.69 -17.57
C THR A 17 -13.88 5.88 -16.69
N PHE A 18 -13.15 4.80 -16.38
CA PHE A 18 -11.89 4.84 -15.61
C PHE A 18 -10.72 5.47 -16.37
N ARG A 19 -10.78 5.54 -17.69
CA ARG A 19 -9.73 6.14 -18.52
C ARG A 19 -9.44 7.60 -18.11
N SER A 20 -10.49 8.37 -17.80
CA SER A 20 -10.35 9.74 -17.31
C SER A 20 -9.65 9.85 -15.95
N GLN A 21 -9.59 8.77 -15.18
CA GLN A 21 -8.84 8.72 -13.91
C GLN A 21 -7.34 8.48 -14.11
N LEU A 22 -6.94 7.95 -15.26
CA LEU A 22 -5.54 7.76 -15.63
C LEU A 22 -4.96 8.99 -16.35
N ASN A 23 -5.80 9.71 -17.06
CA ASN A 23 -5.47 10.98 -17.70
C ASN A 23 -6.73 11.87 -17.73
N PRO A 24 -6.79 12.98 -17.01
CA PRO A 24 -7.96 13.85 -16.96
C PRO A 24 -8.32 14.52 -18.30
N ALA A 25 -7.42 14.49 -19.30
CA ALA A 25 -7.72 14.96 -20.66
C ALA A 25 -8.58 13.97 -21.45
N PHE A 26 -8.68 12.71 -21.03
CA PHE A 26 -9.54 11.73 -21.67
C PHE A 26 -11.01 11.95 -21.25
N ALA A 27 -11.79 12.52 -22.14
CA ALA A 27 -13.23 12.52 -21.98
C ALA A 27 -13.81 11.13 -22.33
N PRO A 28 -14.79 10.60 -21.57
CA PRO A 28 -15.49 9.39 -21.95
C PRO A 28 -16.36 9.63 -23.20
N LEU A 29 -16.78 8.55 -23.86
CA LEU A 29 -17.64 8.67 -25.06
C LEU A 29 -19.03 9.25 -24.77
N ARG A 30 -19.51 9.12 -23.53
CA ARG A 30 -20.83 9.57 -23.08
C ARG A 30 -20.77 10.09 -21.65
N GLY A 31 -21.75 10.93 -21.28
CA GLY A 31 -22.00 11.21 -19.87
C GLY A 31 -22.34 9.92 -19.12
N TYR A 32 -22.01 9.90 -17.82
CA TYR A 32 -22.23 8.73 -16.97
C TYR A 32 -22.78 9.10 -15.60
N VAL A 33 -23.43 8.14 -14.99
CA VAL A 33 -23.78 8.13 -13.57
C VAL A 33 -23.36 6.78 -13.01
N ASN A 34 -22.49 6.80 -12.04
CA ASN A 34 -22.05 5.62 -11.29
C ASN A 34 -22.76 5.63 -9.93
N ILE A 35 -23.34 4.51 -9.58
CA ILE A 35 -24.01 4.31 -8.28
C ILE A 35 -23.19 3.33 -7.43
N PRO A 36 -23.34 3.38 -6.08
CA PRO A 36 -22.61 2.50 -5.19
C PRO A 36 -22.72 1.02 -5.61
N VAL A 37 -21.61 0.28 -5.44
CA VAL A 37 -21.47 -1.15 -5.80
C VAL A 37 -21.36 -1.41 -7.31
N LEU A 38 -22.03 -0.63 -8.17
CA LEU A 38 -21.95 -0.77 -9.64
C LEU A 38 -20.92 0.18 -10.27
N GLY A 39 -20.37 1.12 -9.52
CA GLY A 39 -19.43 2.14 -10.01
C GLY A 39 -18.04 1.61 -10.39
N GLY A 40 -17.75 0.37 -10.00
CA GLY A 40 -16.52 -0.31 -10.35
C GLY A 40 -15.46 -0.30 -9.25
N VAL A 41 -14.64 -1.35 -9.29
CA VAL A 41 -13.45 -1.53 -8.45
C VAL A 41 -12.25 -1.64 -9.36
N GLN A 42 -11.23 -0.88 -9.08
CA GLN A 42 -9.93 -0.96 -9.74
C GLN A 42 -8.89 -1.40 -8.71
N VAL A 43 -8.11 -2.40 -9.06
CA VAL A 43 -6.97 -2.86 -8.25
C VAL A 43 -5.74 -2.87 -9.14
N ASN A 44 -4.70 -2.17 -8.70
CA ASN A 44 -3.41 -2.13 -9.34
C ASN A 44 -2.38 -2.78 -8.42
N VAL A 45 -1.57 -3.65 -8.98
CA VAL A 45 -0.41 -4.23 -8.29
C VAL A 45 0.85 -3.66 -8.92
N SER A 46 1.78 -3.27 -8.09
CA SER A 46 3.02 -2.63 -8.50
C SER A 46 4.19 -3.18 -7.70
N GLY A 47 5.39 -3.00 -8.20
CA GLY A 47 6.59 -3.46 -7.52
C GLY A 47 7.57 -4.12 -8.48
N ASN A 48 8.51 -4.82 -7.92
CA ASN A 48 9.51 -5.60 -8.67
C ASN A 48 9.42 -7.10 -8.41
N LEU A 49 8.37 -7.52 -7.69
CA LEU A 49 7.98 -8.93 -7.54
C LEU A 49 6.84 -9.20 -8.50
N SER A 50 6.99 -10.22 -9.34
CA SER A 50 5.93 -10.72 -10.19
C SER A 50 5.17 -11.85 -9.48
N VAL A 51 3.97 -12.17 -9.96
CA VAL A 51 3.20 -13.31 -9.46
C VAL A 51 4.00 -14.61 -9.63
N SER A 52 4.76 -14.72 -10.71
CA SER A 52 5.62 -15.87 -10.99
C SER A 52 6.86 -15.97 -10.09
N ASP A 53 7.22 -14.92 -9.37
CA ASP A 53 8.30 -14.96 -8.37
C ASP A 53 7.79 -15.46 -7.00
N ILE A 54 6.48 -15.44 -6.79
CA ILE A 54 5.84 -15.83 -5.53
C ILE A 54 5.16 -17.19 -5.62
N PHE A 55 4.50 -17.48 -6.75
CA PHE A 55 3.71 -18.70 -6.95
C PHE A 55 4.27 -19.57 -8.05
N TYR A 56 4.43 -20.85 -7.75
CA TYR A 56 5.01 -21.87 -8.60
C TYR A 56 4.01 -23.00 -8.87
N PRO A 57 3.86 -23.45 -10.12
CA PRO A 57 3.04 -24.61 -10.43
C PRO A 57 3.81 -25.91 -10.09
N VAL A 58 3.33 -26.63 -9.08
CA VAL A 58 3.90 -27.93 -8.68
C VAL A 58 2.79 -28.98 -8.65
N ASN A 59 2.95 -30.05 -9.40
CA ASN A 59 2.01 -31.17 -9.48
C ASN A 59 0.54 -30.75 -9.74
N GLY A 60 0.32 -29.71 -10.55
CA GLY A 60 -1.02 -29.21 -10.88
C GLY A 60 -1.64 -28.28 -9.84
N SER A 61 -0.92 -27.92 -8.78
CA SER A 61 -1.31 -26.96 -7.77
C SER A 61 -0.37 -25.75 -7.78
N LEU A 62 -0.89 -24.58 -7.40
CA LEU A 62 -0.06 -23.41 -7.16
C LEU A 62 0.43 -23.41 -5.71
N VAL A 63 1.75 -23.39 -5.54
CA VAL A 63 2.41 -23.31 -4.24
C VAL A 63 3.22 -22.03 -4.13
N THR A 64 3.57 -21.61 -2.92
CA THR A 64 4.40 -20.42 -2.72
C THR A 64 5.88 -20.75 -2.90
N LEU A 65 6.71 -19.71 -3.08
CA LEU A 65 8.17 -19.82 -3.17
C LEU A 65 8.79 -20.55 -1.95
N PHE A 66 8.09 -20.58 -0.81
CA PHE A 66 8.56 -21.26 0.41
C PHE A 66 8.29 -22.75 0.43
N ASP A 67 7.50 -23.30 -0.51
CA ASP A 67 7.19 -24.72 -0.58
C ASP A 67 8.48 -25.53 -0.78
N LYS A 68 8.56 -26.69 -0.10
CA LYS A 68 9.72 -27.59 -0.14
C LYS A 68 10.05 -28.15 -1.53
N ASN A 69 9.05 -28.21 -2.42
CA ASN A 69 9.22 -28.72 -3.78
C ASN A 69 9.74 -27.65 -4.76
N VAL A 70 9.81 -26.38 -4.35
CA VAL A 70 10.45 -25.32 -5.12
C VAL A 70 11.90 -25.24 -4.66
N SER A 71 12.86 -25.31 -5.57
CA SER A 71 14.28 -25.23 -5.20
C SER A 71 14.66 -23.81 -4.72
N ALA A 72 15.65 -23.71 -3.83
CA ALA A 72 16.11 -22.39 -3.37
C ALA A 72 16.68 -21.55 -4.53
N ALA A 73 17.37 -22.18 -5.49
CA ALA A 73 17.89 -21.50 -6.66
C ALA A 73 16.79 -20.89 -7.53
N GLU A 74 15.67 -21.60 -7.69
CA GLU A 74 14.50 -21.13 -8.43
C GLU A 74 13.75 -20.05 -7.66
N ALA A 75 13.47 -20.25 -6.38
CA ALA A 75 12.74 -19.35 -5.53
C ALA A 75 13.45 -17.99 -5.34
N LEU A 76 14.79 -17.99 -5.24
CA LEU A 76 15.58 -16.81 -4.93
C LEU A 76 16.23 -16.16 -6.17
N GLY A 77 16.23 -16.87 -7.30
CA GLY A 77 17.00 -16.46 -8.50
C GLY A 77 16.57 -15.12 -9.11
N ASN A 78 15.29 -14.78 -9.02
CA ASN A 78 14.74 -13.54 -9.57
C ASN A 78 14.64 -12.42 -8.52
N LEU A 79 14.86 -12.71 -7.24
CA LEU A 79 14.75 -11.73 -6.18
C LEU A 79 15.91 -10.73 -6.21
N ARG A 80 15.59 -9.49 -5.90
CA ARG A 80 16.56 -8.38 -5.80
C ARG A 80 16.98 -8.17 -4.36
N SER A 81 18.01 -7.35 -4.14
CA SER A 81 18.41 -6.94 -2.79
C SER A 81 17.27 -6.30 -1.99
N LYS A 82 16.38 -5.56 -2.68
CA LYS A 82 15.13 -5.00 -2.15
C LYS A 82 13.98 -5.41 -3.05
N ASN A 83 13.00 -6.07 -2.46
CA ASN A 83 11.82 -6.57 -3.14
C ASN A 83 10.61 -5.77 -2.67
N MET A 84 9.96 -5.11 -3.61
CA MET A 84 8.82 -4.24 -3.35
C MET A 84 7.57 -4.86 -3.94
N LEU A 85 6.52 -4.86 -3.14
CA LEU A 85 5.16 -5.19 -3.56
C LEU A 85 4.24 -4.08 -3.07
N GLY A 86 3.46 -3.52 -4.00
CA GLY A 86 2.48 -2.48 -3.69
C GLY A 86 1.13 -2.80 -4.33
N THR A 87 0.08 -2.39 -3.68
CA THR A 87 -1.27 -2.43 -4.22
C THR A 87 -1.97 -1.10 -4.02
N ASP A 88 -2.75 -0.69 -5.01
CA ASP A 88 -3.66 0.46 -4.96
C ASP A 88 -5.04 -0.05 -5.38
N ALA A 89 -5.98 0.02 -4.47
CA ALA A 89 -7.38 -0.31 -4.72
C ALA A 89 -8.21 0.97 -4.69
N ARG A 90 -9.00 1.19 -5.73
CA ARG A 90 -9.94 2.30 -5.85
C ARG A 90 -11.35 1.75 -6.04
N ILE A 91 -12.26 2.18 -5.18
CA ILE A 91 -13.67 1.82 -5.21
C ILE A 91 -14.45 3.10 -5.48
N ASN A 92 -15.12 3.18 -6.60
CA ASN A 92 -15.99 4.31 -6.89
C ASN A 92 -17.31 4.15 -6.11
N ILE A 93 -17.58 5.11 -5.21
CA ILE A 93 -18.78 5.12 -4.38
C ILE A 93 -19.93 5.76 -5.15
N VAL A 94 -19.70 6.94 -5.71
CA VAL A 94 -20.64 7.65 -6.56
C VAL A 94 -19.87 8.52 -7.53
N GLY A 95 -20.36 8.63 -8.75
CA GLY A 95 -19.75 9.48 -9.75
C GLY A 95 -20.75 9.89 -10.82
N PHE A 96 -20.56 11.04 -11.36
CA PHE A 96 -21.32 11.51 -12.51
C PHE A 96 -20.48 12.46 -13.36
N GLY A 97 -20.76 12.43 -14.64
CA GLY A 97 -20.07 13.32 -15.58
C GLY A 97 -20.92 13.59 -16.82
N ALA A 98 -20.76 14.78 -17.36
CA ALA A 98 -21.54 15.23 -18.51
C ALA A 98 -20.71 16.15 -19.41
N PHE A 99 -21.07 16.14 -20.69
CA PHE A 99 -20.59 17.12 -21.64
C PHE A 99 -21.37 18.45 -21.48
N ARG A 100 -20.69 19.54 -21.72
CA ARG A 100 -21.32 20.85 -21.90
C ARG A 100 -22.07 20.90 -23.23
N LYS A 101 -22.79 22.00 -23.47
CA LYS A 101 -23.56 22.21 -24.70
C LYS A 101 -22.72 22.19 -25.99
N ASP A 102 -21.40 22.42 -25.85
CA ASP A 102 -20.45 22.38 -26.96
C ASP A 102 -20.10 20.93 -27.39
N HIS A 103 -20.56 19.91 -26.64
CA HIS A 103 -20.26 18.50 -26.84
C HIS A 103 -18.74 18.14 -26.91
N LYS A 104 -17.88 19.07 -26.51
CA LYS A 104 -16.42 18.91 -26.52
C LYS A 104 -15.83 19.02 -25.11
N THR A 105 -16.39 19.88 -24.27
CA THR A 105 -15.96 20.08 -22.89
C THR A 105 -16.68 19.11 -21.97
N PHE A 106 -15.91 18.36 -21.18
CA PHE A 106 -16.43 17.39 -20.24
C PHE A 106 -16.10 17.76 -18.80
N TRP A 107 -17.01 17.53 -17.89
CA TRP A 107 -16.77 17.66 -16.47
C TRP A 107 -17.32 16.45 -15.71
N SER A 108 -16.68 16.12 -14.59
CA SER A 108 -17.16 15.05 -13.72
C SER A 108 -16.90 15.35 -12.26
N PHE A 109 -17.70 14.69 -11.43
CA PHE A 109 -17.47 14.59 -10.00
C PHE A 109 -17.50 13.11 -9.61
N ASP A 110 -16.50 12.69 -8.85
CA ASP A 110 -16.37 11.31 -8.40
C ASP A 110 -16.02 11.30 -6.90
N LEU A 111 -16.69 10.45 -6.14
CA LEU A 111 -16.35 10.11 -4.77
C LEU A 111 -15.81 8.68 -4.76
N ASN A 112 -14.56 8.54 -4.38
CA ASN A 112 -13.89 7.27 -4.36
C ASN A 112 -13.38 6.94 -2.94
N MET A 113 -13.34 5.65 -2.60
CA MET A 113 -12.52 5.15 -1.52
C MET A 113 -11.23 4.60 -2.11
N ARG A 114 -10.09 4.98 -1.54
CA ARG A 114 -8.78 4.48 -1.94
C ARG A 114 -8.13 3.76 -0.78
N VAL A 115 -7.51 2.62 -1.08
CA VAL A 115 -6.70 1.85 -0.14
C VAL A 115 -5.38 1.53 -0.84
N GLU A 116 -4.30 1.98 -0.24
CA GLU A 116 -2.95 1.74 -0.72
C GLU A 116 -2.19 0.93 0.30
N ALA A 117 -1.46 -0.09 -0.14
CA ALA A 117 -0.56 -0.85 0.70
C ALA A 117 0.76 -1.07 -0.03
N GLU A 118 1.85 -1.06 0.72
CA GLU A 118 3.20 -1.28 0.19
C GLU A 118 4.01 -2.07 1.21
N ALA A 119 4.76 -3.06 0.73
CA ALA A 119 5.74 -3.79 1.51
C ALA A 119 7.09 -3.76 0.80
N ASN A 120 8.14 -3.55 1.58
CA ASN A 120 9.53 -3.66 1.14
C ASN A 120 10.20 -4.75 1.97
N MET A 121 10.66 -5.79 1.29
CA MET A 121 11.23 -6.99 1.88
C MET A 121 12.65 -7.21 1.33
N PRO A 122 13.68 -7.25 2.19
CA PRO A 122 15.04 -7.49 1.75
C PRO A 122 15.24 -8.95 1.30
N TYR A 123 16.22 -9.19 0.43
CA TYR A 123 16.59 -10.54 -0.01
C TYR A 123 16.93 -11.47 1.17
N SER A 124 17.59 -10.95 2.20
CA SER A 124 17.99 -11.72 3.39
C SER A 124 16.80 -12.35 4.14
N LEU A 125 15.61 -11.73 4.10
CA LEU A 125 14.39 -12.31 4.65
C LEU A 125 13.97 -13.56 3.88
N PHE A 126 13.95 -13.49 2.56
CA PHE A 126 13.59 -14.63 1.70
C PHE A 126 14.62 -15.76 1.79
N ASP A 127 15.91 -15.41 1.81
CA ASP A 127 17.00 -16.38 1.97
C ASP A 127 16.92 -17.11 3.32
N PHE A 128 16.67 -16.37 4.40
CA PHE A 128 16.47 -16.95 5.73
C PHE A 128 15.29 -17.94 5.75
N LEU A 129 14.13 -17.50 5.27
CA LEU A 129 12.91 -18.32 5.29
C LEU A 129 12.99 -19.54 4.36
N LYS A 130 13.63 -19.38 3.19
CA LYS A 130 13.73 -20.44 2.20
C LYS A 130 14.75 -21.50 2.53
N ASN A 131 15.92 -21.08 3.01
CA ASN A 131 17.04 -21.99 3.29
C ASN A 131 17.04 -22.53 4.72
N GLY A 132 16.13 -22.04 5.60
CA GLY A 132 16.05 -22.50 6.99
C GLY A 132 17.36 -22.26 7.74
N ARG A 133 17.94 -21.04 7.61
CA ARG A 133 19.21 -20.71 8.26
C ARG A 133 19.02 -20.60 9.78
N ASN A 134 20.03 -20.99 10.53
CA ASN A 134 20.02 -20.87 11.99
C ASN A 134 20.41 -19.46 12.47
N GLU A 135 21.02 -18.65 11.59
CA GLU A 135 21.41 -17.28 11.90
C GLU A 135 21.11 -16.36 10.71
N ALA A 136 20.58 -15.19 10.99
CA ALA A 136 20.36 -14.14 9.99
C ALA A 136 20.38 -12.76 10.62
N VAL A 137 20.89 -11.77 9.87
CA VAL A 137 20.69 -10.35 10.13
C VAL A 137 19.88 -9.78 8.98
N ILE A 138 18.66 -9.38 9.26
CA ILE A 138 17.71 -8.88 8.29
C ILE A 138 17.47 -7.41 8.60
N ASN A 139 17.67 -6.54 7.62
CA ASN A 139 17.51 -5.11 7.80
C ASN A 139 16.48 -4.55 6.83
N ASP A 140 15.88 -3.41 7.18
CA ASP A 140 15.01 -2.65 6.29
C ASP A 140 13.71 -3.37 5.83
N ILE A 141 13.05 -4.12 6.70
CA ILE A 141 11.68 -4.60 6.44
C ILE A 141 10.72 -3.44 6.69
N LYS A 142 9.93 -3.07 5.70
CA LYS A 142 8.97 -1.97 5.80
C LYS A 142 7.62 -2.38 5.24
N ALA A 143 6.56 -2.01 5.94
CA ALA A 143 5.20 -2.14 5.46
C ALA A 143 4.43 -0.85 5.75
N SER A 144 3.58 -0.46 4.83
CA SER A 144 2.69 0.68 5.01
C SER A 144 1.35 0.44 4.35
N THR A 145 0.31 0.93 4.96
CA THR A 145 -1.02 0.98 4.37
C THR A 145 -1.69 2.30 4.72
N GLN A 146 -2.54 2.79 3.83
CA GLN A 146 -3.38 3.95 4.08
C GLN A 146 -4.71 3.80 3.37
N ALA A 147 -5.76 4.35 3.99
CA ALA A 147 -7.10 4.41 3.44
C ALA A 147 -7.63 5.83 3.54
N TYR A 148 -8.27 6.31 2.48
CA TYR A 148 -8.85 7.65 2.44
C TYR A 148 -10.01 7.75 1.46
N LEU A 149 -10.91 8.70 1.70
CA LEU A 149 -11.92 9.11 0.75
C LEU A 149 -11.35 10.23 -0.12
N GLU A 150 -11.64 10.17 -1.41
CA GLU A 150 -11.26 11.12 -2.43
C GLU A 150 -12.51 11.71 -3.08
N ALA A 151 -12.78 13.00 -2.85
CA ALA A 151 -13.78 13.75 -3.60
C ALA A 151 -13.05 14.52 -4.72
N ALA A 152 -13.31 14.13 -5.98
CA ALA A 152 -12.58 14.59 -7.14
C ALA A 152 -13.50 15.32 -8.12
N PHE A 153 -13.09 16.52 -8.55
CA PHE A 153 -13.73 17.26 -9.63
C PHE A 153 -12.78 17.35 -10.81
N SER A 154 -13.24 16.91 -11.98
CA SER A 154 -12.49 16.93 -13.24
C SER A 154 -13.11 17.87 -14.25
N TYR A 155 -12.22 18.47 -15.03
CA TYR A 155 -12.61 19.32 -16.15
C TYR A 155 -11.64 19.11 -17.30
N SER A 156 -12.18 18.74 -18.49
CA SER A 156 -11.39 18.57 -19.71
C SER A 156 -12.01 19.38 -20.85
N PHE A 157 -11.16 19.98 -21.65
CA PHE A 157 -11.58 20.86 -22.76
C PHE A 157 -10.58 20.85 -23.91
N PRO A 158 -11.01 21.10 -25.14
CA PRO A 158 -10.13 21.30 -26.27
C PRO A 158 -9.44 22.66 -26.15
N LEU A 159 -8.11 22.67 -26.22
CA LEU A 159 -7.30 23.89 -26.39
C LEU A 159 -7.25 24.29 -27.87
N THR A 160 -7.12 23.29 -28.73
CA THR A 160 -7.19 23.38 -30.20
C THR A 160 -8.00 22.20 -30.72
N ASP A 161 -8.18 22.10 -32.04
CA ASP A 161 -8.86 20.92 -32.63
C ASP A 161 -8.04 19.62 -32.46
N GLN A 162 -6.74 19.71 -32.13
CA GLN A 162 -5.85 18.58 -31.96
C GLN A 162 -5.40 18.35 -30.51
N ILE A 163 -5.52 19.37 -29.64
CA ILE A 163 -5.00 19.29 -28.26
C ILE A 163 -6.13 19.41 -27.26
N TYR A 164 -6.25 18.41 -26.38
CA TYR A 164 -7.15 18.43 -25.23
C TYR A 164 -6.34 18.55 -23.94
N LEU A 165 -6.80 19.37 -23.05
CA LEU A 165 -6.27 19.53 -21.69
C LEU A 165 -7.27 19.03 -20.67
N GLY A 166 -6.77 18.48 -19.60
CA GLY A 166 -7.58 18.05 -18.46
C GLY A 166 -6.90 18.37 -17.14
N ALA A 167 -7.72 18.76 -16.18
CA ALA A 167 -7.29 18.91 -14.80
C ALA A 167 -8.31 18.27 -13.86
N ARG A 168 -7.82 17.70 -12.76
CA ARG A 168 -8.65 17.14 -11.70
C ARG A 168 -8.14 17.64 -10.35
N GLY A 169 -9.00 18.31 -9.61
CA GLY A 169 -8.76 18.70 -8.22
C GLY A 169 -9.37 17.67 -7.28
N LYS A 170 -8.65 17.31 -6.23
CA LYS A 170 -9.05 16.28 -5.27
C LYS A 170 -8.99 16.83 -3.85
N PHE A 171 -10.05 16.60 -3.09
CA PHE A 171 -10.06 16.76 -1.65
C PHE A 171 -10.02 15.38 -1.01
N LEU A 172 -9.12 15.21 -0.03
CA LEU A 172 -8.82 13.92 0.58
C LEU A 172 -9.19 13.93 2.05
N VAL A 173 -9.87 12.88 2.50
CA VAL A 173 -10.22 12.66 3.90
C VAL A 173 -9.60 11.35 4.34
N GLY A 174 -8.51 11.42 5.09
CA GLY A 174 -7.78 10.25 5.59
C GLY A 174 -8.63 9.48 6.61
N ALA A 175 -8.94 8.24 6.30
CA ALA A 175 -9.64 7.35 7.22
C ALA A 175 -8.65 6.74 8.22
N GLY A 176 -7.54 6.22 7.73
CA GLY A 176 -6.51 5.65 8.58
C GLY A 176 -5.24 5.33 7.80
N ARG A 177 -4.17 5.17 8.54
CA ARG A 177 -2.90 4.67 8.02
C ARG A 177 -2.19 3.84 9.08
N ALA A 178 -1.40 2.88 8.62
CA ALA A 178 -0.44 2.17 9.46
C ALA A 178 0.90 2.06 8.72
N ARG A 179 1.97 2.17 9.46
CA ARG A 179 3.33 2.01 8.95
C ARG A 179 4.17 1.27 9.98
N THR A 180 4.89 0.26 9.54
CA THR A 180 5.81 -0.50 10.36
C THR A 180 7.17 -0.49 9.67
N SER A 181 8.23 -0.32 10.46
CA SER A 181 9.62 -0.46 10.04
C SER A 181 10.30 -1.38 11.03
N ILE A 182 10.94 -2.43 10.54
CA ILE A 182 11.93 -3.22 11.30
C ILE A 182 13.27 -2.87 10.69
N ASP A 183 14.00 -2.03 11.40
CA ASP A 183 15.28 -1.50 10.93
C ASP A 183 16.38 -2.53 11.02
N ARG A 184 16.31 -3.41 12.04
CA ARG A 184 17.19 -4.56 12.23
C ARG A 184 16.46 -5.70 12.94
N LEU A 185 16.68 -6.90 12.44
CA LEU A 185 16.25 -8.15 13.05
C LEU A 185 17.45 -9.11 13.02
N ASP A 186 17.99 -9.43 14.18
CA ASP A 186 19.09 -10.37 14.37
C ASP A 186 18.53 -11.66 14.98
N ILE A 187 18.63 -12.73 14.25
CA ILE A 187 18.04 -14.03 14.61
C ILE A 187 19.18 -15.03 14.81
N LYS A 188 19.18 -15.71 15.96
CA LYS A 188 20.09 -16.82 16.27
C LYS A 188 19.28 -17.97 16.84
N LEU A 189 19.11 -19.00 16.04
CA LEU A 189 18.39 -20.23 16.39
C LEU A 189 19.40 -21.30 16.78
N GLN A 190 19.54 -21.54 18.06
CA GLN A 190 20.37 -22.63 18.60
C GLN A 190 19.48 -23.80 19.03
N GLU A 191 20.04 -24.97 19.17
CA GLU A 191 19.31 -26.21 19.47
C GLU A 191 18.41 -26.09 20.72
N ASN A 192 18.82 -25.31 21.72
CA ASN A 192 18.12 -25.15 23.00
C ASN A 192 17.76 -23.68 23.34
N SER A 193 18.03 -22.74 22.44
CA SER A 193 17.71 -21.32 22.68
C SER A 193 17.59 -20.55 21.38
N TRP A 194 16.54 -19.76 21.26
CA TRP A 194 16.34 -18.82 20.17
C TRP A 194 16.53 -17.40 20.70
N ASN A 195 17.46 -16.69 20.13
CA ASN A 195 17.69 -15.29 20.46
C ASN A 195 17.26 -14.43 19.27
N ILE A 196 16.33 -13.53 19.52
CA ILE A 196 15.83 -12.60 18.52
C ILE A 196 15.99 -11.19 19.07
N ASP A 197 16.88 -10.43 18.44
CA ASP A 197 17.07 -9.02 18.71
C ASP A 197 16.37 -8.22 17.61
N ALA A 198 15.41 -7.40 17.97
CA ALA A 198 14.66 -6.61 17.01
C ALA A 198 14.69 -5.12 17.36
N ASP A 199 14.97 -4.28 16.39
CA ASP A 199 14.85 -2.83 16.44
C ASP A 199 13.84 -2.39 15.37
N GLY A 200 12.79 -1.73 15.81
CA GLY A 200 11.71 -1.38 14.92
C GLY A 200 10.76 -0.34 15.50
N SER A 201 9.85 0.12 14.67
CA SER A 201 8.86 1.09 15.07
C SER A 201 7.57 0.91 14.27
N PHE A 202 6.47 1.34 14.86
CA PHE A 202 5.23 1.52 14.12
C PHE A 202 4.64 2.91 14.33
N GLU A 203 3.89 3.35 13.35
CA GLU A 203 3.02 4.53 13.41
C GLU A 203 1.63 4.13 12.89
N MET A 204 0.60 4.51 13.61
CA MET A 204 -0.79 4.29 13.20
C MET A 204 -1.60 5.57 13.40
N SER A 205 -2.54 5.85 12.50
CA SER A 205 -3.45 6.97 12.59
C SER A 205 -4.87 6.52 12.25
N GLY A 206 -5.87 7.06 12.94
CA GLY A 206 -7.29 6.80 12.68
C GLY A 206 -7.91 5.71 13.55
N LEU A 207 -7.11 4.87 14.17
CA LEU A 207 -7.54 3.89 15.15
C LEU A 207 -6.94 4.24 16.51
N GLU A 208 -7.62 3.90 17.57
CA GLU A 208 -7.10 4.02 18.94
C GLU A 208 -6.57 2.65 19.37
N MET A 209 -5.34 2.63 19.85
CA MET A 209 -4.78 1.46 20.51
C MET A 209 -4.82 1.64 22.01
N SER A 210 -5.24 0.60 22.72
CA SER A 210 -5.14 0.57 24.17
C SER A 210 -3.68 0.31 24.56
N SER A 211 -3.08 1.23 25.31
CA SER A 211 -1.78 1.00 25.93
C SER A 211 -1.92 0.26 27.23
N MET A 212 -0.99 -0.65 27.51
CA MET A 212 -0.83 -1.29 28.81
C MET A 212 0.25 -0.56 29.61
N GLN A 213 0.22 -0.70 30.92
CA GLN A 213 1.19 -0.08 31.81
C GLN A 213 2.04 -1.16 32.51
N ARG A 214 3.37 -0.99 32.46
CA ARG A 214 4.30 -1.83 33.20
C ARG A 214 4.37 -1.40 34.69
N PRO A 215 4.90 -2.24 35.58
CA PRO A 215 5.07 -1.91 37.00
C PRO A 215 5.91 -0.67 37.27
N ASP A 216 6.81 -0.30 36.34
CA ASP A 216 7.63 0.91 36.40
C ASP A 216 6.92 2.19 35.93
N GLY A 217 5.67 2.06 35.49
CA GLY A 217 4.84 3.17 35.00
C GLY A 217 5.01 3.49 33.51
N SER A 218 5.91 2.79 32.79
CA SER A 218 6.03 2.94 31.34
C SER A 218 4.83 2.32 30.61
N GLU A 219 4.43 2.94 29.49
CA GLU A 219 3.32 2.46 28.67
C GLU A 219 3.86 1.73 27.43
N TYR A 220 3.18 0.66 27.04
CA TYR A 220 3.51 -0.12 25.84
C TYR A 220 2.26 -0.57 25.10
N TYR A 221 2.42 -0.97 23.84
CA TYR A 221 1.41 -1.58 23.00
C TYR A 221 1.73 -3.04 22.74
N SER A 222 0.70 -3.88 22.71
CA SER A 222 0.76 -5.24 22.21
C SER A 222 -0.04 -5.34 20.91
N PHE A 223 0.41 -6.14 19.96
CA PHE A 223 -0.34 -6.36 18.70
C PHE A 223 -1.63 -7.14 18.89
N ASN A 224 -1.78 -7.89 19.99
CA ASN A 224 -3.02 -8.62 20.29
C ASN A 224 -4.21 -7.69 20.59
N ASP A 225 -3.95 -6.41 20.92
CA ASP A 225 -4.97 -5.42 21.25
C ASP A 225 -5.41 -4.56 20.06
N PHE A 226 -5.07 -4.98 18.83
CA PHE A 226 -5.48 -4.27 17.64
C PHE A 226 -6.96 -4.47 17.33
N ASP A 227 -7.76 -3.43 17.57
CA ASP A 227 -9.21 -3.45 17.30
C ASP A 227 -9.58 -2.45 16.19
N VAL A 228 -9.99 -2.99 15.05
CA VAL A 228 -10.45 -2.20 13.90
C VAL A 228 -11.75 -1.43 14.22
N SER A 229 -12.53 -1.89 15.20
CA SER A 229 -13.75 -1.22 15.64
C SER A 229 -13.49 0.09 16.39
N SER A 230 -12.25 0.32 16.80
CA SER A 230 -11.81 1.52 17.53
C SER A 230 -11.69 2.79 16.65
N TYR A 231 -12.20 2.78 15.41
CA TYR A 231 -12.18 3.93 14.51
C TYR A 231 -12.84 5.18 15.11
N LYS A 232 -12.10 6.28 15.19
CA LYS A 232 -12.52 7.53 15.85
C LYS A 232 -12.91 8.65 14.89
N GLY A 233 -12.92 8.38 13.59
CA GLY A 233 -13.27 9.37 12.57
C GLY A 233 -12.06 9.84 11.74
N PRO A 234 -12.23 10.90 10.94
CA PRO A 234 -11.17 11.35 10.05
C PRO A 234 -9.85 11.62 10.77
N ALA A 235 -8.79 10.96 10.32
CA ALA A 235 -7.46 11.06 10.90
C ALA A 235 -6.58 12.09 10.19
N GLY A 236 -6.98 12.55 9.00
CA GLY A 236 -6.21 13.51 8.22
C GLY A 236 -7.01 14.13 7.09
N TYR A 237 -6.45 15.19 6.53
CA TYR A 237 -7.02 15.88 5.36
C TYR A 237 -5.91 16.21 4.37
N GLY A 238 -6.26 16.27 3.10
CA GLY A 238 -5.30 16.54 2.05
C GLY A 238 -5.90 17.08 0.78
N PHE A 239 -5.02 17.41 -0.14
CA PHE A 239 -5.36 17.88 -1.48
C PHE A 239 -4.41 17.25 -2.49
N ALA A 240 -4.92 16.99 -3.69
CA ALA A 240 -4.12 16.57 -4.81
C ALA A 240 -4.65 17.14 -6.12
N VAL A 241 -3.80 17.13 -7.13
CA VAL A 241 -4.13 17.58 -8.48
C VAL A 241 -3.61 16.55 -9.48
N ASP A 242 -4.45 16.25 -10.49
CA ASP A 242 -4.03 15.55 -11.69
C ASP A 242 -4.06 16.52 -12.86
N LEU A 243 -3.08 16.40 -13.75
CA LEU A 243 -2.97 17.17 -14.97
C LEU A 243 -2.77 16.23 -16.14
N GLY A 244 -3.40 16.53 -17.26
CA GLY A 244 -3.30 15.70 -18.44
C GLY A 244 -3.41 16.48 -19.74
N VAL A 245 -2.80 15.91 -20.76
CA VAL A 245 -2.87 16.40 -22.14
C VAL A 245 -2.97 15.24 -23.09
N THR A 246 -3.73 15.44 -24.17
CA THR A 246 -3.73 14.57 -25.35
C THR A 246 -3.46 15.41 -26.59
N TYR A 247 -2.75 14.83 -27.54
CA TYR A 247 -2.45 15.44 -28.83
C TYR A 247 -2.71 14.47 -29.97
N ASP A 248 -3.70 14.79 -30.79
CA ASP A 248 -4.07 14.05 -32.00
C ASP A 248 -3.09 14.46 -33.13
N VAL A 249 -2.05 13.66 -33.35
CA VAL A 249 -1.01 13.92 -34.35
C VAL A 249 -1.60 13.77 -35.75
N ILE A 250 -2.31 12.68 -35.97
CA ILE A 250 -3.09 12.34 -37.20
C ILE A 250 -4.36 11.58 -36.73
N PRO A 251 -5.36 11.37 -37.59
CA PRO A 251 -6.63 10.75 -37.21
C PRO A 251 -6.52 9.43 -36.44
N ASP A 252 -5.46 8.64 -36.68
CA ASP A 252 -5.28 7.32 -36.07
C ASP A 252 -4.13 7.29 -35.06
N LEU A 253 -3.53 8.43 -34.70
CA LEU A 253 -2.42 8.51 -33.75
C LEU A 253 -2.63 9.63 -32.75
N GLN A 254 -2.88 9.26 -31.50
CA GLN A 254 -2.97 10.16 -30.36
C GLN A 254 -1.80 9.92 -29.41
N LEU A 255 -1.09 10.96 -29.05
CA LEU A 255 -0.13 10.98 -27.93
C LEU A 255 -0.79 11.52 -26.69
N SER A 256 -0.40 11.00 -25.53
CA SER A 256 -0.96 11.45 -24.27
C SER A 256 0.08 11.46 -23.15
N PHE A 257 -0.08 12.42 -22.25
CA PHE A 257 0.73 12.59 -21.05
C PHE A 257 -0.14 12.99 -19.88
N ALA A 258 0.09 12.37 -18.71
CA ALA A 258 -0.56 12.78 -17.48
C ALA A 258 0.36 12.64 -16.27
N VAL A 259 0.15 13.53 -15.30
CA VAL A 259 0.71 13.45 -13.94
C VAL A 259 -0.47 13.37 -12.98
N ASN A 260 -0.53 12.30 -12.19
CA ASN A 260 -1.63 12.05 -11.26
C ASN A 260 -1.13 12.04 -9.81
N ASP A 261 -2.04 12.37 -8.90
CA ASP A 261 -1.83 12.34 -7.45
C ASP A 261 -0.68 13.25 -6.97
N LEU A 262 -0.50 14.42 -7.63
CA LEU A 262 0.42 15.43 -7.15
C LEU A 262 -0.21 16.14 -5.95
N GLY A 263 0.09 15.65 -4.75
CA GLY A 263 -0.57 16.14 -3.54
C GLY A 263 -0.06 15.50 -2.26
N PHE A 264 -0.78 15.75 -1.17
CA PHE A 264 -0.41 15.29 0.16
C PHE A 264 -1.63 15.01 1.04
N ILE A 265 -1.42 14.25 2.11
CA ILE A 265 -2.34 14.11 3.25
C ILE A 265 -1.59 14.52 4.51
N SER A 266 -2.21 15.40 5.31
CA SER A 266 -1.73 15.78 6.63
C SER A 266 -2.52 15.01 7.69
N TRP A 267 -1.84 14.08 8.36
CA TRP A 267 -2.37 13.25 9.43
C TRP A 267 -2.28 13.98 10.75
N GLY A 268 -3.41 14.11 11.43
CA GLY A 268 -3.52 14.86 12.67
C GLY A 268 -2.85 14.15 13.85
N LYS A 269 -2.37 14.93 14.82
CA LYS A 269 -1.76 14.42 16.06
C LYS A 269 -2.74 13.61 16.91
N LYS A 270 -4.03 13.97 16.91
CA LYS A 270 -5.03 13.47 17.86
C LYS A 270 -5.19 11.94 17.83
N TYR A 271 -5.04 11.34 16.64
CA TYR A 271 -5.21 9.90 16.43
C TYR A 271 -3.93 9.26 15.91
N LEU A 272 -2.78 9.79 16.30
CA LEU A 272 -1.47 9.29 15.90
C LEU A 272 -0.86 8.54 17.08
N GLU A 273 -0.81 7.23 16.95
CA GLU A 273 -0.14 6.33 17.88
C GLU A 273 1.22 5.91 17.33
N ARG A 274 2.21 5.83 18.20
CA ARG A 274 3.57 5.43 17.85
C ARG A 274 4.11 4.46 18.89
N GLY A 275 4.77 3.42 18.41
CA GLY A 275 5.52 2.50 19.25
C GLY A 275 6.92 2.28 18.70
N GLN A 276 7.86 2.07 19.61
CA GLN A 276 9.24 1.71 19.29
C GLN A 276 9.59 0.43 20.02
N MET A 277 10.20 -0.50 19.30
CA MET A 277 10.71 -1.73 19.86
C MET A 277 12.24 -1.71 19.76
N THR A 278 12.88 -1.85 20.92
CA THR A 278 14.32 -2.08 21.03
C THR A 278 14.46 -3.18 22.07
N LYS A 279 14.29 -4.44 21.65
CA LYS A 279 14.30 -5.57 22.59
C LYS A 279 15.08 -6.75 22.03
N SER A 280 15.78 -7.37 22.98
CA SER A 280 16.33 -8.71 22.88
C SER A 280 15.34 -9.66 23.55
N GLN A 281 14.80 -10.61 22.80
CA GLN A 281 14.00 -11.70 23.33
C GLN A 281 14.73 -13.01 23.18
N SER A 282 14.82 -13.72 24.30
CA SER A 282 15.42 -15.05 24.34
C SER A 282 14.34 -16.06 24.65
N PHE A 283 14.12 -16.97 23.72
CA PHE A 283 13.17 -18.07 23.91
C PHE A 283 13.96 -19.33 24.23
N THR A 284 13.56 -20.05 25.28
CA THR A 284 14.05 -21.41 25.52
C THR A 284 13.48 -22.31 24.43
N GLY A 285 14.36 -23.02 23.71
CA GLY A 285 13.95 -23.99 22.69
C GLY A 285 13.10 -25.10 23.28
N VAL A 286 12.51 -25.88 22.40
CA VAL A 286 11.61 -27.02 22.62
C VAL A 286 11.74 -27.65 24.02
N GLU A 287 10.75 -27.48 24.89
CA GLU A 287 10.67 -28.26 26.13
C GLU A 287 10.08 -29.64 25.81
N ILE A 288 10.81 -30.67 26.14
CA ILE A 288 10.29 -32.05 26.13
C ILE A 288 9.78 -32.36 27.54
N ILE A 289 8.46 -32.24 27.75
CA ILE A 289 7.81 -32.62 29.00
C ILE A 289 7.13 -33.97 28.77
N ASP A 290 7.48 -34.97 29.58
CA ASP A 290 6.93 -36.34 29.54
C ASP A 290 7.00 -37.04 28.17
N GLY A 291 7.99 -36.67 27.33
CA GLY A 291 8.20 -37.25 25.99
C GLY A 291 7.35 -36.63 24.88
N GLU A 292 6.56 -35.62 25.17
CA GLU A 292 5.89 -34.76 24.20
C GLU A 292 6.68 -33.48 23.94
N VAL A 293 6.83 -33.16 22.66
CA VAL A 293 7.50 -31.95 22.20
C VAL A 293 6.50 -30.80 22.33
N HIS A 294 6.72 -29.90 23.27
CA HIS A 294 6.02 -28.62 23.36
C HIS A 294 6.82 -27.61 22.51
N ASP A 295 6.31 -27.35 21.30
CA ASP A 295 6.81 -26.23 20.50
C ASP A 295 6.55 -24.93 21.26
N PRO A 296 7.56 -24.03 21.43
CA PRO A 296 7.28 -22.70 21.92
C PRO A 296 6.36 -22.04 20.92
N GLU A 297 5.11 -21.78 21.31
CA GLU A 297 4.20 -20.95 20.53
C GLU A 297 4.86 -19.56 20.44
N PHE A 298 5.45 -19.25 19.29
CA PHE A 298 5.88 -17.89 19.01
C PHE A 298 4.64 -17.04 18.74
N ASP A 299 4.16 -16.38 19.78
CA ASP A 299 3.09 -15.41 19.63
C ASP A 299 3.67 -14.04 19.26
N PHE A 300 3.47 -13.61 18.01
CA PHE A 300 3.77 -12.25 17.58
C PHE A 300 3.06 -11.19 18.43
N GLY A 301 1.99 -11.54 19.13
CA GLY A 301 1.28 -10.68 20.05
C GLY A 301 2.06 -10.32 21.32
N GLU A 302 3.07 -11.09 21.69
CA GLU A 302 3.97 -10.77 22.81
C GLU A 302 5.01 -9.70 22.46
N LEU A 303 5.09 -9.26 21.20
CA LEU A 303 5.94 -8.15 20.81
C LEU A 303 5.41 -6.85 21.43
N GLU A 304 6.14 -6.35 22.40
CA GLU A 304 5.84 -5.08 23.06
C GLU A 304 6.54 -3.91 22.36
N PHE A 305 5.79 -2.86 22.12
CA PHE A 305 6.31 -1.59 21.60
C PHE A 305 6.16 -0.50 22.65
N ASP A 306 7.24 0.07 23.09
CA ASP A 306 7.24 1.20 24.01
C ASP A 306 6.48 2.37 23.39
N ARG A 307 5.51 2.91 24.11
CA ARG A 307 4.71 4.03 23.63
C ARG A 307 5.55 5.29 23.51
N VAL A 308 5.53 5.89 22.32
CA VAL A 308 6.19 7.17 22.04
C VAL A 308 5.14 8.24 21.79
N GLN A 309 5.10 9.25 22.63
CA GLN A 309 4.13 10.34 22.46
C GLN A 309 4.41 11.13 21.17
N ALA A 310 3.40 11.21 20.31
CA ALA A 310 3.47 12.04 19.11
C ALA A 310 3.43 13.53 19.48
N SER A 311 4.48 14.26 19.18
CA SER A 311 4.55 15.71 19.44
C SER A 311 3.79 16.52 18.37
N LYS A 312 3.76 16.04 17.13
CA LYS A 312 3.16 16.71 15.95
C LYS A 312 2.46 15.71 15.06
N GLY A 313 1.50 16.16 14.26
CA GLY A 313 0.97 15.42 13.11
C GLY A 313 2.04 15.24 12.04
N LYS A 314 1.73 14.48 11.00
CA LYS A 314 2.65 14.17 9.91
C LYS A 314 2.00 14.42 8.56
N THR A 315 2.70 15.16 7.71
CA THR A 315 2.28 15.37 6.32
C THR A 315 3.08 14.43 5.43
N GLU A 316 2.36 13.70 4.58
CA GLU A 316 2.94 12.76 3.63
C GLU A 316 2.48 13.08 2.22
N MET A 317 3.42 13.04 1.28
CA MET A 317 3.12 13.18 -0.14
C MET A 317 2.43 11.91 -0.64
N LEU A 318 1.44 12.08 -1.50
CA LEU A 318 0.85 10.96 -2.23
C LEU A 318 1.86 10.35 -3.22
N ARG A 319 1.57 9.15 -3.63
CA ARG A 319 2.34 8.47 -4.65
C ARG A 319 2.00 9.03 -6.02
N THR A 320 2.75 10.05 -6.45
CA THR A 320 2.59 10.65 -7.77
C THR A 320 2.94 9.65 -8.87
N SER A 321 2.09 9.53 -9.87
CA SER A 321 2.31 8.69 -11.06
C SER A 321 2.36 9.51 -12.34
N ILE A 322 3.16 9.04 -13.30
CA ILE A 322 3.29 9.62 -14.64
C ILE A 322 2.84 8.57 -15.64
N ASN A 323 1.89 8.94 -16.49
CA ASN A 323 1.35 8.10 -17.55
C ASN A 323 1.72 8.67 -18.93
N LEU A 324 2.19 7.80 -19.81
CA LEU A 324 2.52 8.08 -21.19
C LEU A 324 1.75 7.12 -22.09
N GLY A 325 1.27 7.60 -23.22
CA GLY A 325 0.57 6.78 -24.21
C GLY A 325 0.60 7.40 -25.60
#